data_868e040c423c1b88ebe57ca71963c7d6
#
_entry.id   868e040c423c1b88ebe57ca71963c7d6
#
_cell.length_a   1.000
_cell.length_b   1.000
_cell.length_c   1.000
_cell.angle_alpha   90.00
_cell.angle_beta   90.00
_cell.angle_gamma   90.00
#
_symmetry.space_group_name_H-M   'P 1'
#
loop_
_entity.id
_entity.type
_entity.pdbx_description
1 polymer ?
#
loop_
_entity_poly.entity_id
_entity_poly.type
_entity_poly.pdbx_seq_one_letter_code
_entity_poly.pdbx_strand_id
1 'polypeptide(L)'
;PFRVVEFLSTRAILATLTSLLFSLVLGPKFINKMKDIQVGQVVRNEGPETHLTKQGTPTMGGTLILSSIFLSVILWGDLENRYLWVAFLTSIAFGVLGWIDDRLKIKFKSSDGLSAKNKIFWQSIITFTACSYLYFSQESIVETSLIVPFFKDISIPLGVGFIFLSYLVVIGTSNAVNLTDGLDGLAILPCVMVAAGPVSYTHLTLPTSKIV
;
A
#
# COMPACT_ATOMS: atom_id res chain seq x y z
N PRO A 1 28.11 19.64 -2.66
CA PRO A 1 27.99 18.74 -1.50
C PRO A 1 26.69 17.94 -1.45
N PHE A 2 25.59 18.38 -2.13
CA PHE A 2 24.27 17.74 -2.05
C PHE A 2 23.97 16.72 -3.15
N ARG A 3 24.91 16.41 -4.03
CA ARG A 3 24.74 15.39 -5.09
C ARG A 3 24.39 13.98 -4.56
N VAL A 4 24.68 13.70 -3.30
CA VAL A 4 24.37 12.40 -2.68
C VAL A 4 22.86 12.16 -2.59
N VAL A 5 22.05 13.23 -2.46
CA VAL A 5 20.59 13.13 -2.39
C VAL A 5 19.95 12.84 -3.76
N GLU A 6 20.69 13.02 -4.85
CA GLU A 6 20.22 12.69 -6.21
C GLU A 6 20.19 11.17 -6.45
N PHE A 7 20.99 10.39 -5.70
CA PHE A 7 21.02 8.94 -5.85
C PHE A 7 19.76 8.29 -5.29
N LEU A 8 19.14 7.42 -6.08
CA LEU A 8 17.94 6.67 -5.70
C LEU A 8 18.11 5.92 -4.37
N SER A 9 19.28 5.29 -4.18
CA SER A 9 19.63 4.55 -2.94
C SER A 9 19.58 5.44 -1.71
N THR A 10 20.17 6.65 -1.80
CA THR A 10 20.19 7.60 -0.68
C THR A 10 18.78 8.07 -0.35
N ARG A 11 17.96 8.39 -1.37
CA ARG A 11 16.57 8.80 -1.21
C ARG A 11 15.74 7.67 -0.57
N ALA A 12 15.93 6.42 -0.98
CA ALA A 12 15.24 5.27 -0.42
C ALA A 12 15.60 5.05 1.06
N ILE A 13 16.88 5.16 1.43
CA ILE A 13 17.34 5.04 2.81
C ILE A 13 16.76 6.18 3.66
N LEU A 14 16.83 7.42 3.19
CA LEU A 14 16.30 8.58 3.91
C LEU A 14 14.77 8.49 4.08
N ALA A 15 14.05 8.05 3.06
CA ALA A 15 12.61 7.82 3.13
C ALA A 15 12.26 6.75 4.18
N THR A 16 13.01 5.64 4.20
CA THR A 16 12.83 4.56 5.17
C THR A 16 13.09 5.04 6.58
N LEU A 17 14.20 5.73 6.82
CA LEU A 17 14.54 6.29 8.12
C LEU A 17 13.52 7.33 8.58
N THR A 18 13.04 8.19 7.68
CA THR A 18 12.02 9.19 7.98
C THR A 18 10.71 8.55 8.40
N SER A 19 10.23 7.55 7.65
CA SER A 19 8.98 6.86 7.98
C SER A 19 9.10 6.07 9.28
N LEU A 20 10.25 5.45 9.54
CA LEU A 20 10.53 4.72 10.78
C LEU A 20 10.54 5.67 11.98
N LEU A 21 11.30 6.77 11.91
CA LEU A 21 11.37 7.76 12.98
C LEU A 21 10.00 8.38 13.26
N PHE A 22 9.27 8.75 12.21
CA PHE A 22 7.91 9.28 12.35
C PHE A 22 7.00 8.28 13.07
N SER A 23 7.03 7.03 12.69
CA SER A 23 6.21 5.97 13.30
C SER A 23 6.61 5.69 14.75
N LEU A 24 7.91 5.67 15.08
CA LEU A 24 8.39 5.45 16.44
C LEU A 24 8.07 6.63 17.38
N VAL A 25 8.18 7.86 16.89
CA VAL A 25 7.94 9.06 17.72
C VAL A 25 6.44 9.33 17.90
N LEU A 26 5.66 9.22 16.84
CA LEU A 26 4.22 9.53 16.89
C LEU A 26 3.36 8.32 17.23
N GLY A 27 3.85 7.10 17.01
CA GLY A 27 3.11 5.86 17.26
C GLY A 27 2.54 5.79 18.68
N PRO A 28 3.33 5.91 19.74
CA PRO A 28 2.83 5.85 21.12
C PRO A 28 1.77 6.91 21.41
N LYS A 29 1.99 8.14 20.93
CA LYS A 29 1.01 9.24 21.11
C LYS A 29 -0.29 8.95 20.36
N PHE A 30 -0.19 8.45 19.15
CA PHE A 30 -1.34 8.08 18.33
C PHE A 30 -2.13 6.93 18.96
N ILE A 31 -1.45 5.87 19.41
CA ILE A 31 -2.09 4.71 20.07
C ILE A 31 -2.81 5.16 21.35
N ASN A 32 -2.17 5.98 22.18
CA ASN A 32 -2.80 6.49 23.41
C ASN A 32 -4.04 7.33 23.09
N LYS A 33 -3.94 8.24 22.11
CA LYS A 33 -5.10 9.03 21.66
C LYS A 33 -6.25 8.17 21.14
N MET A 34 -5.95 7.09 20.42
CA MET A 34 -7.00 6.16 19.96
C MET A 34 -7.64 5.38 21.09
N LYS A 35 -6.86 5.01 22.13
CA LYS A 35 -7.39 4.41 23.37
C LYS A 35 -8.33 5.36 24.10
N ASP A 36 -7.94 6.63 24.23
CA ASP A 36 -8.75 7.65 24.93
C ASP A 36 -10.08 7.91 24.23
N ILE A 37 -10.12 7.83 22.92
CA ILE A 37 -11.36 7.95 22.12
C ILE A 37 -12.21 6.66 22.19
N GLN A 38 -11.75 5.65 22.92
CA GLN A 38 -12.41 4.32 23.04
C GLN A 38 -12.66 3.65 21.67
N VAL A 39 -11.76 3.85 20.75
CA VAL A 39 -11.82 3.25 19.43
C VAL A 39 -11.28 1.82 19.53
N GLY A 40 -12.02 0.98 20.24
CA GLY A 40 -11.69 -0.44 20.38
C GLY A 40 -12.37 -1.28 19.31
N GLN A 41 -11.66 -2.28 18.82
CA GLN A 41 -12.22 -3.24 17.89
C GLN A 41 -13.33 -4.06 18.56
N VAL A 42 -14.51 -4.11 17.94
CA VAL A 42 -15.56 -5.06 18.31
C VAL A 42 -15.19 -6.41 17.73
N VAL A 43 -14.84 -7.35 18.61
CA VAL A 43 -14.47 -8.72 18.21
C VAL A 43 -15.77 -9.53 18.03
N ARG A 44 -15.85 -10.31 16.94
CA ARG A 44 -16.95 -11.25 16.72
C ARG A 44 -16.91 -12.35 17.77
N ASN A 45 -18.07 -12.68 18.34
CA ASN A 45 -18.20 -13.73 19.37
C ASN A 45 -17.97 -15.16 18.82
N GLU A 46 -17.92 -15.31 17.50
CA GLU A 46 -17.79 -16.60 16.79
C GLU A 46 -16.34 -16.98 16.47
N GLY A 47 -15.36 -16.28 17.04
CA GLY A 47 -13.92 -16.53 16.82
C GLY A 47 -13.28 -17.38 17.92
N PRO A 48 -12.00 -17.82 17.71
CA PRO A 48 -11.22 -18.49 18.75
C PRO A 48 -11.12 -17.63 20.02
N GLU A 49 -11.08 -18.29 21.20
CA GLU A 49 -11.00 -17.59 22.51
C GLU A 49 -9.82 -16.63 22.63
N THR A 50 -8.73 -16.88 21.89
CA THR A 50 -7.58 -15.97 21.80
C THR A 50 -7.92 -14.60 21.21
N HIS A 51 -9.01 -14.49 20.43
CA HIS A 51 -9.48 -13.21 19.88
C HIS A 51 -10.18 -12.34 20.94
N LEU A 52 -10.73 -12.93 21.98
CA LEU A 52 -11.38 -12.19 23.08
C LEU A 52 -10.37 -11.35 23.89
N THR A 53 -9.12 -11.79 23.96
CA THR A 53 -8.05 -11.03 24.63
C THR A 53 -7.68 -9.72 23.92
N LYS A 54 -8.10 -9.56 22.65
CA LYS A 54 -7.85 -8.36 21.82
C LYS A 54 -8.98 -7.33 21.89
N GLN A 55 -10.02 -7.62 22.68
CA GLN A 55 -11.11 -6.67 22.88
C GLN A 55 -10.57 -5.37 23.48
N GLY A 56 -10.83 -4.24 22.78
CA GLY A 56 -10.28 -2.93 23.19
C GLY A 56 -8.94 -2.56 22.55
N THR A 57 -8.35 -3.40 21.68
CA THR A 57 -7.18 -2.99 20.89
C THR A 57 -7.56 -1.82 19.98
N PRO A 58 -6.78 -0.72 19.97
CA PRO A 58 -7.08 0.44 19.11
C PRO A 58 -7.09 0.05 17.64
N THR A 59 -8.09 0.51 16.90
CA THR A 59 -8.18 0.38 15.44
C THR A 59 -7.60 1.62 14.75
N MET A 60 -7.65 1.69 13.42
CA MET A 60 -7.18 2.80 12.60
C MET A 60 -5.66 3.00 12.56
N GLY A 61 -4.85 1.98 12.91
CA GLY A 61 -3.39 2.04 12.79
C GLY A 61 -2.90 2.37 11.37
N GLY A 62 -3.67 2.00 10.36
CA GLY A 62 -3.41 2.35 8.96
C GLY A 62 -3.28 3.85 8.70
N THR A 63 -3.93 4.70 9.49
CA THR A 63 -3.80 6.16 9.39
C THR A 63 -2.39 6.63 9.72
N LEU A 64 -1.76 6.06 10.74
CA LEU A 64 -0.37 6.36 11.09
C LEU A 64 0.58 5.90 10.00
N ILE A 65 0.38 4.69 9.47
CA ILE A 65 1.20 4.12 8.39
C ILE A 65 1.11 5.01 7.14
N LEU A 66 -0.09 5.34 6.70
CA LEU A 66 -0.29 6.21 5.54
C LEU A 66 0.30 7.60 5.74
N SER A 67 0.18 8.18 6.93
CA SER A 67 0.79 9.49 7.24
C SER A 67 2.31 9.44 7.17
N SER A 68 2.94 8.36 7.63
CA SER A 68 4.40 8.19 7.56
C SER A 68 4.88 8.00 6.12
N ILE A 69 4.16 7.21 5.32
CA ILE A 69 4.44 7.05 3.89
C ILE A 69 4.27 8.39 3.16
N PHE A 70 3.17 9.10 3.41
CA PHE A 70 2.88 10.40 2.82
C PHE A 70 4.01 11.40 3.05
N LEU A 71 4.44 11.55 4.30
CA LEU A 71 5.54 12.45 4.65
C LEU A 71 6.83 12.05 3.92
N SER A 72 7.16 10.77 3.92
CA SER A 72 8.39 10.27 3.28
C SER A 72 8.38 10.45 1.77
N VAL A 73 7.24 10.22 1.12
CA VAL A 73 7.09 10.41 -0.34
C VAL A 73 7.22 11.88 -0.72
N ILE A 74 6.61 12.81 0.05
CA ILE A 74 6.73 14.24 -0.25
C ILE A 74 8.17 14.74 -0.06
N LEU A 75 8.87 14.26 0.97
CA LEU A 75 10.24 14.73 1.26
C LEU A 75 11.28 14.15 0.30
N TRP A 76 11.15 12.89 -0.08
CA TRP A 76 12.19 12.14 -0.77
C TRP A 76 11.76 11.57 -2.12
N GLY A 77 10.47 11.60 -2.44
CA GLY A 77 9.92 11.10 -3.70
C GLY A 77 10.37 11.94 -4.89
N ASP A 78 10.34 11.34 -6.07
CA ASP A 78 10.49 12.04 -7.33
C ASP A 78 9.13 12.57 -7.76
N LEU A 79 8.84 13.81 -7.40
CA LEU A 79 7.54 14.42 -7.62
C LEU A 79 7.25 14.70 -9.10
N GLU A 80 8.26 14.63 -9.98
CA GLU A 80 8.07 14.72 -11.42
C GLU A 80 7.62 13.40 -12.04
N ASN A 81 7.79 12.29 -11.31
CA ASN A 81 7.45 10.95 -11.79
C ASN A 81 5.94 10.68 -11.68
N ARG A 82 5.28 10.52 -12.84
CA ARG A 82 3.85 10.21 -12.93
C ARG A 82 3.44 8.90 -12.24
N TYR A 83 4.30 7.88 -12.28
CA TYR A 83 4.02 6.58 -11.65
C TYR A 83 3.96 6.69 -10.12
N LEU A 84 4.82 7.54 -9.55
CA LEU A 84 4.79 7.84 -8.13
C LEU A 84 3.44 8.42 -7.73
N TRP A 85 2.92 9.38 -8.50
CA TRP A 85 1.62 9.99 -8.21
C TRP A 85 0.47 9.01 -8.34
N VAL A 86 0.47 8.14 -9.36
CA VAL A 86 -0.58 7.13 -9.51
C VAL A 86 -0.58 6.16 -8.34
N ALA A 87 0.58 5.62 -7.97
CA ALA A 87 0.71 4.71 -6.83
C ALA A 87 0.31 5.40 -5.51
N PHE A 88 0.74 6.63 -5.33
CA PHE A 88 0.48 7.42 -4.13
C PHE A 88 -1.01 7.77 -3.97
N LEU A 89 -1.64 8.32 -5.01
CA LEU A 89 -3.06 8.68 -4.99
C LEU A 89 -3.95 7.45 -4.85
N THR A 90 -3.61 6.35 -5.51
CA THR A 90 -4.33 5.08 -5.37
C THR A 90 -4.23 4.56 -3.93
N SER A 91 -3.04 4.60 -3.32
CA SER A 91 -2.84 4.19 -1.94
C SER A 91 -3.63 5.04 -0.95
N ILE A 92 -3.66 6.37 -1.15
CA ILE A 92 -4.50 7.27 -0.34
C ILE A 92 -5.98 6.94 -0.50
N ALA A 93 -6.46 6.75 -1.73
CA ALA A 93 -7.86 6.45 -1.99
C ALA A 93 -8.30 5.14 -1.33
N PHE A 94 -7.47 4.08 -1.41
CA PHE A 94 -7.72 2.83 -0.69
C PHE A 94 -7.65 3.02 0.83
N GLY A 95 -6.73 3.84 1.31
CA GLY A 95 -6.62 4.19 2.73
C GLY A 95 -7.86 4.93 3.26
N VAL A 96 -8.40 5.85 2.48
CA VAL A 96 -9.66 6.54 2.81
C VAL A 96 -10.83 5.55 2.86
N LEU A 97 -10.90 4.60 1.94
CA LEU A 97 -11.92 3.54 1.99
C LEU A 97 -11.80 2.69 3.26
N GLY A 98 -10.58 2.30 3.63
CA GLY A 98 -10.32 1.57 4.88
C GLY A 98 -10.69 2.40 6.12
N TRP A 99 -10.35 3.69 6.11
CA TRP A 99 -10.72 4.60 7.19
C TRP A 99 -12.24 4.77 7.34
N ILE A 100 -12.98 4.87 6.22
CA ILE A 100 -14.45 4.92 6.24
C ILE A 100 -15.02 3.62 6.79
N ASP A 101 -14.47 2.47 6.38
CA ASP A 101 -14.87 1.14 6.86
C ASP A 101 -14.72 1.04 8.38
N ASP A 102 -13.55 1.40 8.91
CA ASP A 102 -13.28 1.39 10.34
C ASP A 102 -14.15 2.39 11.12
N ARG A 103 -14.34 3.59 10.56
CA ARG A 103 -15.20 4.61 11.18
C ARG A 103 -16.66 4.16 11.30
N LEU A 104 -17.17 3.43 10.31
CA LEU A 104 -18.52 2.86 10.35
C LEU A 104 -18.63 1.79 11.44
N LYS A 105 -17.65 0.90 11.55
CA LYS A 105 -17.60 -0.13 12.61
C LYS A 105 -17.64 0.50 14.01
N ILE A 106 -16.87 1.57 14.21
CA ILE A 106 -16.85 2.30 15.48
C ILE A 106 -18.20 2.97 15.75
N LYS A 107 -18.74 3.70 14.76
CA LYS A 107 -19.99 4.44 14.89
C LYS A 107 -21.18 3.53 15.22
N PHE A 108 -21.27 2.38 14.58
CA PHE A 108 -22.37 1.44 14.76
C PHE A 108 -22.07 0.36 15.81
N LYS A 109 -20.89 0.38 16.43
CA LYS A 109 -20.45 -0.64 17.41
C LYS A 109 -20.66 -2.07 16.89
N SER A 110 -20.43 -2.27 15.60
CA SER A 110 -20.62 -3.53 14.89
C SER A 110 -19.33 -3.96 14.24
N SER A 111 -19.16 -5.26 14.04
CA SER A 111 -18.07 -5.80 13.21
C SER A 111 -18.27 -5.52 11.71
N ASP A 112 -19.48 -5.09 11.32
CA ASP A 112 -19.85 -4.84 9.95
C ASP A 112 -19.54 -3.38 9.59
N GLY A 113 -18.53 -3.17 8.74
CA GLY A 113 -18.18 -1.87 8.18
C GLY A 113 -18.95 -1.59 6.88
N LEU A 114 -18.23 -1.21 5.83
CA LEU A 114 -18.78 -1.11 4.49
C LEU A 114 -19.24 -2.49 3.99
N SER A 115 -20.42 -2.55 3.37
CA SER A 115 -20.84 -3.78 2.72
C SER A 115 -19.82 -4.21 1.66
N ALA A 116 -19.60 -5.53 1.50
CA ALA A 116 -18.63 -6.06 0.55
C ALA A 116 -18.86 -5.53 -0.87
N LYS A 117 -20.13 -5.38 -1.28
CA LYS A 117 -20.49 -4.81 -2.59
C LYS A 117 -20.01 -3.37 -2.75
N ASN A 118 -20.27 -2.52 -1.73
CA ASN A 118 -19.84 -1.11 -1.77
C ASN A 118 -18.32 -0.99 -1.74
N LYS A 119 -17.65 -1.83 -0.96
CA LYS A 119 -16.18 -1.85 -0.89
C LYS A 119 -15.59 -2.18 -2.26
N ILE A 120 -16.02 -3.30 -2.88
CA ILE A 120 -15.55 -3.70 -4.21
C ILE A 120 -15.90 -2.64 -5.26
N PHE A 121 -17.07 -2.05 -5.20
CA PHE A 121 -17.50 -1.01 -6.13
C PHE A 121 -16.55 0.21 -6.12
N TRP A 122 -16.24 0.77 -4.96
CA TRP A 122 -15.34 1.90 -4.84
C TRP A 122 -13.88 1.54 -5.17
N GLN A 123 -13.43 0.38 -4.73
CA GLN A 123 -12.12 -0.14 -5.11
C GLN A 123 -12.01 -0.28 -6.65
N SER A 124 -13.07 -0.77 -7.30
CA SER A 124 -13.12 -0.92 -8.76
C SER A 124 -13.00 0.42 -9.48
N ILE A 125 -13.74 1.45 -9.03
CA ILE A 125 -13.66 2.79 -9.62
C ILE A 125 -12.23 3.34 -9.50
N ILE A 126 -11.65 3.30 -8.32
CA ILE A 126 -10.30 3.83 -8.06
C ILE A 126 -9.28 3.10 -8.94
N THR A 127 -9.31 1.77 -8.92
CA THR A 127 -8.36 0.94 -9.66
C THR A 127 -8.51 1.11 -11.17
N PHE A 128 -9.74 1.07 -11.67
CA PHE A 128 -9.99 1.23 -13.09
C PHE A 128 -9.53 2.60 -13.60
N THR A 129 -9.76 3.65 -12.83
CA THR A 129 -9.30 5.01 -13.17
C THR A 129 -7.76 5.06 -13.20
N ALA A 130 -7.08 4.50 -12.20
CA ALA A 130 -5.63 4.46 -12.14
C ALA A 130 -5.02 3.66 -13.31
N CYS A 131 -5.54 2.46 -13.58
CA CYS A 131 -5.07 1.61 -14.67
C CYS A 131 -5.34 2.22 -16.04
N SER A 132 -6.50 2.85 -16.23
CA SER A 132 -6.82 3.57 -17.47
C SER A 132 -5.89 4.76 -17.68
N TYR A 133 -5.62 5.53 -16.64
CA TYR A 133 -4.66 6.63 -16.73
C TYR A 133 -3.28 6.15 -17.16
N LEU A 134 -2.76 5.08 -16.54
CA LEU A 134 -1.47 4.49 -16.92
C LEU A 134 -1.47 4.02 -18.38
N TYR A 135 -2.55 3.38 -18.82
CA TYR A 135 -2.66 2.91 -20.20
C TYR A 135 -2.67 4.05 -21.21
N PHE A 136 -3.43 5.11 -20.96
CA PHE A 136 -3.52 6.24 -21.90
C PHE A 136 -2.33 7.19 -21.82
N SER A 137 -1.60 7.21 -20.72
CA SER A 137 -0.40 8.05 -20.53
C SER A 137 0.90 7.34 -20.89
N GLN A 138 0.86 6.10 -21.41
CA GLN A 138 2.05 5.35 -21.79
C GLN A 138 2.85 6.09 -22.87
N GLU A 139 4.16 6.11 -22.72
CA GLU A 139 5.10 6.65 -23.71
C GLU A 139 5.65 5.56 -24.62
N SER A 140 5.60 4.32 -24.18
CA SER A 140 6.12 3.16 -24.89
C SER A 140 5.24 1.95 -24.68
N ILE A 141 5.10 1.10 -25.69
CA ILE A 141 4.34 -0.16 -25.64
C ILE A 141 4.88 -1.10 -24.55
N VAL A 142 6.16 -0.99 -24.23
CA VAL A 142 6.81 -1.84 -23.20
C VAL A 142 6.19 -1.60 -21.82
N GLU A 143 5.72 -0.39 -21.52
CA GLU A 143 5.10 -0.04 -20.23
C GLU A 143 3.81 -0.80 -19.95
N THR A 144 3.11 -1.22 -21.01
CA THR A 144 1.85 -1.98 -20.93
C THR A 144 2.01 -3.39 -21.43
N SER A 145 3.25 -3.90 -21.52
CA SER A 145 3.57 -5.26 -21.92
C SER A 145 3.83 -6.13 -20.68
N LEU A 146 3.41 -7.39 -20.76
CA LEU A 146 3.75 -8.39 -19.76
C LEU A 146 5.09 -9.03 -20.11
N ILE A 147 6.07 -8.81 -19.25
CA ILE A 147 7.36 -9.51 -19.33
C ILE A 147 7.20 -10.85 -18.61
N VAL A 148 7.45 -11.94 -19.32
CA VAL A 148 7.32 -13.28 -18.73
C VAL A 148 8.49 -13.52 -17.77
N PRO A 149 8.22 -13.82 -16.47
CA PRO A 149 9.28 -14.13 -15.52
C PRO A 149 10.17 -15.25 -16.05
N PHE A 150 11.50 -15.14 -15.84
CA PHE A 150 12.55 -16.05 -16.32
C PHE A 150 12.87 -15.98 -17.84
N PHE A 151 11.98 -15.46 -18.66
CA PHE A 151 12.15 -15.32 -20.12
C PHE A 151 12.17 -13.83 -20.50
N LYS A 152 13.30 -13.14 -20.24
CA LYS A 152 13.43 -11.67 -20.38
C LYS A 152 13.18 -11.16 -21.81
N ASP A 153 13.41 -12.02 -22.80
CA ASP A 153 13.25 -11.69 -24.22
C ASP A 153 11.79 -11.80 -24.70
N ILE A 154 10.90 -12.37 -23.86
CA ILE A 154 9.50 -12.53 -24.20
C ILE A 154 8.70 -11.42 -23.51
N SER A 155 8.30 -10.42 -24.30
CA SER A 155 7.36 -9.39 -23.88
C SER A 155 6.07 -9.51 -24.69
N ILE A 156 4.96 -9.64 -24.01
CA ILE A 156 3.63 -9.78 -24.61
C ILE A 156 2.92 -8.43 -24.48
N PRO A 157 2.70 -7.70 -25.60
CA PRO A 157 1.95 -6.46 -25.54
C PRO A 157 0.48 -6.76 -25.20
N LEU A 158 0.03 -6.30 -24.06
CA LEU A 158 -1.33 -6.59 -23.57
C LEU A 158 -2.40 -5.68 -24.18
N GLY A 159 -2.00 -4.53 -24.73
CA GLY A 159 -2.95 -3.54 -25.22
C GLY A 159 -3.99 -3.19 -24.12
N VAL A 160 -5.26 -3.17 -24.49
CA VAL A 160 -6.37 -2.90 -23.52
C VAL A 160 -6.44 -3.97 -22.43
N GLY A 161 -5.92 -5.17 -22.66
CA GLY A 161 -5.82 -6.24 -21.66
C GLY A 161 -4.98 -5.85 -20.44
N PHE A 162 -4.07 -4.87 -20.58
CA PHE A 162 -3.32 -4.30 -19.45
C PHE A 162 -4.25 -3.76 -18.37
N ILE A 163 -5.32 -3.05 -18.74
CA ILE A 163 -6.27 -2.47 -17.78
C ILE A 163 -6.94 -3.59 -16.97
N PHE A 164 -7.40 -4.65 -17.65
CA PHE A 164 -8.08 -5.76 -16.98
C PHE A 164 -7.14 -6.56 -16.09
N LEU A 165 -5.92 -6.87 -16.57
CA LEU A 165 -4.94 -7.61 -15.78
C LEU A 165 -4.53 -6.82 -14.55
N SER A 166 -4.17 -5.55 -14.70
CA SER A 166 -3.79 -4.68 -13.59
C SER A 166 -4.94 -4.51 -12.60
N TYR A 167 -6.17 -4.35 -13.08
CA TYR A 167 -7.36 -4.32 -12.25
C TYR A 167 -7.49 -5.57 -11.39
N LEU A 168 -7.39 -6.76 -11.98
CA LEU A 168 -7.48 -8.03 -11.26
C LEU A 168 -6.37 -8.16 -10.22
N VAL A 169 -5.14 -7.77 -10.56
CA VAL A 169 -3.99 -7.82 -9.65
C VAL A 169 -4.21 -6.89 -8.45
N VAL A 170 -4.58 -5.63 -8.68
CA VAL A 170 -4.74 -4.66 -7.58
C VAL A 170 -5.92 -5.03 -6.67
N ILE A 171 -7.08 -5.35 -7.24
CA ILE A 171 -8.25 -5.75 -6.45
C ILE A 171 -8.02 -7.08 -5.73
N GLY A 172 -7.45 -8.06 -6.44
CA GLY A 172 -7.16 -9.38 -5.90
C GLY A 172 -6.19 -9.31 -4.74
N THR A 173 -5.05 -8.64 -4.91
CA THR A 173 -4.03 -8.52 -3.86
C THR A 173 -4.53 -7.71 -2.67
N SER A 174 -5.22 -6.58 -2.89
CA SER A 174 -5.76 -5.76 -1.81
C SER A 174 -6.75 -6.54 -0.93
N ASN A 175 -7.65 -7.29 -1.55
CA ASN A 175 -8.62 -8.08 -0.78
C ASN A 175 -7.99 -9.34 -0.17
N ALA A 176 -7.03 -9.98 -0.84
CA ALA A 176 -6.30 -11.11 -0.29
C ALA A 176 -5.53 -10.72 0.98
N VAL A 177 -4.79 -9.60 0.96
CA VAL A 177 -4.08 -9.09 2.14
C VAL A 177 -5.05 -8.75 3.27
N ASN A 178 -6.18 -8.12 2.95
CA ASN A 178 -7.20 -7.82 3.97
C ASN A 178 -7.82 -9.09 4.60
N LEU A 179 -7.93 -10.19 3.86
CA LEU A 179 -8.41 -11.47 4.39
C LEU A 179 -7.34 -12.17 5.24
N THR A 180 -6.06 -12.06 4.89
CA THR A 180 -4.96 -12.66 5.66
C THR A 180 -4.67 -11.91 6.95
N ASP A 181 -5.10 -10.67 7.10
CA ASP A 181 -4.91 -9.84 8.31
C ASP A 181 -5.84 -10.23 9.48
N GLY A 182 -6.41 -11.42 9.44
CA GLY A 182 -7.20 -11.99 10.52
C GLY A 182 -6.40 -12.50 11.71
N LEU A 183 -5.10 -12.75 11.55
CA LEU A 183 -4.17 -13.24 12.58
C LEU A 183 -2.98 -12.29 12.71
N ASP A 184 -2.58 -11.98 13.96
CA ASP A 184 -1.46 -11.09 14.24
C ASP A 184 -0.17 -11.52 13.56
N GLY A 185 0.42 -10.60 12.79
CA GLY A 185 1.68 -10.81 12.10
C GLY A 185 1.60 -11.60 10.79
N LEU A 186 0.44 -12.20 10.45
CA LEU A 186 0.33 -13.04 9.25
C LEU A 186 0.42 -12.20 7.96
N ALA A 187 -0.18 -11.02 7.92
CA ALA A 187 -0.16 -10.16 6.75
C ALA A 187 1.14 -9.33 6.66
N ILE A 188 1.72 -8.93 7.78
CA ILE A 188 2.91 -8.06 7.83
C ILE A 188 4.11 -8.68 7.13
N LEU A 189 4.44 -9.94 7.43
CA LEU A 189 5.64 -10.59 6.88
C LEU A 189 5.60 -10.71 5.35
N PRO A 190 4.52 -11.21 4.71
CA PRO A 190 4.39 -11.19 3.27
C PRO A 190 4.46 -9.80 2.66
N CYS A 191 3.85 -8.77 3.28
CA CYS A 191 3.93 -7.40 2.81
C CYS A 191 5.37 -6.87 2.82
N VAL A 192 6.13 -7.15 3.88
CA VAL A 192 7.55 -6.78 3.98
C VAL A 192 8.36 -7.49 2.89
N MET A 193 8.15 -8.79 2.68
CA MET A 193 8.86 -9.56 1.65
C MET A 193 8.55 -9.04 0.24
N VAL A 194 7.28 -8.76 -0.06
CA VAL A 194 6.86 -8.20 -1.36
C VAL A 194 7.44 -6.79 -1.57
N ALA A 195 7.48 -5.95 -0.54
CA ALA A 195 8.08 -4.62 -0.63
C ALA A 195 9.60 -4.66 -0.77
N ALA A 196 10.27 -5.60 -0.09
CA ALA A 196 11.71 -5.76 -0.14
C ALA A 196 12.20 -6.31 -1.49
N GLY A 197 11.41 -7.13 -2.18
CA GLY A 197 11.75 -7.72 -3.47
C GLY A 197 12.14 -6.69 -4.54
N PRO A 198 11.26 -5.76 -4.92
CA PRO A 198 11.57 -4.71 -5.88
C PRO A 198 12.74 -3.82 -5.46
N VAL A 199 12.83 -3.46 -4.16
CA VAL A 199 13.95 -2.67 -3.63
C VAL A 199 15.25 -3.41 -3.80
N SER A 200 15.34 -4.67 -3.41
CA SER A 200 16.53 -5.50 -3.59
C SER A 200 16.89 -5.66 -5.07
N TYR A 201 15.90 -5.89 -5.92
CA TYR A 201 16.11 -6.02 -7.36
C TYR A 201 16.71 -4.73 -7.95
N THR A 202 16.14 -3.56 -7.65
CA THR A 202 16.64 -2.28 -8.17
C THR A 202 18.06 -1.96 -7.66
N HIS A 203 18.37 -2.30 -6.41
CA HIS A 203 19.69 -2.03 -5.84
C HIS A 203 20.78 -3.03 -6.27
N LEU A 204 20.41 -4.30 -6.48
CA LEU A 204 21.36 -5.34 -6.88
C LEU A 204 21.57 -5.42 -8.39
N THR A 205 20.58 -5.00 -9.19
CA THR A 205 20.62 -5.09 -10.65
C THR A 205 20.81 -3.76 -11.35
N LEU A 206 20.94 -2.65 -10.60
CA LEU A 206 21.38 -1.40 -11.21
C LEU A 206 22.73 -1.65 -11.90
N PRO A 207 22.76 -1.59 -13.24
CA PRO A 207 23.96 -1.98 -13.95
C PRO A 207 25.09 -1.03 -13.62
N THR A 208 26.19 -1.59 -13.19
CA THR A 208 27.51 -0.97 -13.25
C THR A 208 27.89 -0.56 -14.68
N SER A 209 27.03 -0.81 -15.67
CA SER A 209 27.26 -0.56 -17.10
C SER A 209 27.00 0.88 -17.57
N LYS A 210 26.77 1.83 -16.68
CA LYS A 210 26.83 3.28 -17.01
C LYS A 210 28.00 3.98 -16.39
N ILE A 211 29.13 3.28 -16.28
CA ILE A 211 30.45 3.89 -16.11
C ILE A 211 31.22 3.56 -17.39
N VAL A 212 30.86 4.18 -18.48
CA VAL A 212 31.75 4.47 -19.64
C VAL A 212 31.26 5.80 -20.19
#